data_7964d73e46652699765da483b45d140e
#
_entry.id   7964d73e46652699765da483b45d140e
#
_cell.length_a   1.000
_cell.length_b   1.000
_cell.length_c   1.000
_cell.angle_alpha   90.00
_cell.angle_beta   90.00
_cell.angle_gamma   90.00
#
_symmetry.space_group_name_H-M   'P 1'
#
loop_
_entity.id
_entity.type
_entity.pdbx_description
1 polymer ?
#
loop_
_entity_poly.entity_id
_entity_poly.type
_entity_poly.pdbx_seq_one_letter_code
_entity_poly.pdbx_strand_id
1 'polypeptide(L)'
;MTIQEIQQEIIDEFSLFEDWMQRYEYMIELGKSLPLIAPEFKTDDHIIKGCQSKVWVHAALEGDQLSFTADSDAIITKGIIAILIRAFSNQHPKDILDADIDFIDQIGLKEHLSPTRANGLVSMIKQIKLYAIAFQTQLN
;
A
#
# COMPACT_ATOMS: atom_id res chain seq x y z
N MET A 1 -8.85 0.23 -14.58
CA MET A 1 -9.41 1.20 -13.60
C MET A 1 -8.36 2.25 -13.27
N THR A 2 -8.78 3.48 -13.10
CA THR A 2 -7.89 4.54 -12.62
C THR A 2 -7.65 4.37 -11.11
N ILE A 3 -6.60 5.04 -10.61
CA ILE A 3 -6.32 5.04 -9.18
C ILE A 3 -7.52 5.60 -8.40
N GLN A 4 -8.13 6.70 -8.88
CA GLN A 4 -9.30 7.29 -8.22
C GLN A 4 -10.49 6.33 -8.14
N GLU A 5 -10.73 5.58 -9.21
CA GLU A 5 -11.79 4.58 -9.22
C GLU A 5 -11.53 3.45 -8.21
N ILE A 6 -10.28 3.00 -8.12
CA ILE A 6 -9.90 1.96 -7.15
C ILE A 6 -10.00 2.49 -5.72
N GLN A 7 -9.55 3.72 -5.48
CA GLN A 7 -9.65 4.35 -4.16
C GLN A 7 -11.10 4.47 -3.72
N GLN A 8 -12.00 4.86 -4.63
CA GLN A 8 -13.42 4.97 -4.33
C GLN A 8 -14.02 3.60 -4.01
N GLU A 9 -13.60 2.57 -4.74
CA GLU A 9 -14.02 1.19 -4.48
C GLU A 9 -13.61 0.75 -3.07
N ILE A 10 -12.39 1.08 -2.65
CA ILE A 10 -11.91 0.79 -1.30
C ILE A 10 -12.74 1.54 -0.25
N ILE A 11 -13.01 2.82 -0.47
CA ILE A 11 -13.84 3.64 0.42
C ILE A 11 -15.23 2.99 0.57
N ASP A 12 -15.84 2.61 -0.54
CA ASP A 12 -17.18 2.02 -0.55
C ASP A 12 -17.20 0.69 0.23
N GLU A 13 -16.17 -0.12 0.08
CA GLU A 13 -16.05 -1.39 0.83
C GLU A 13 -15.94 -1.15 2.32
N PHE A 14 -15.08 -0.22 2.75
CA PHE A 14 -14.91 0.09 4.17
C PHE A 14 -16.16 0.73 4.77
N SER A 15 -16.93 1.45 3.98
CA SER A 15 -18.16 2.10 4.47
C SER A 15 -19.25 1.09 4.80
N LEU A 16 -19.14 -0.17 4.35
CA LEU A 16 -20.08 -1.22 4.73
C LEU A 16 -19.96 -1.63 6.21
N PHE A 17 -18.86 -1.28 6.84
CA PHE A 17 -18.60 -1.63 8.23
C PHE A 17 -18.76 -0.40 9.12
N GLU A 18 -19.64 -0.50 10.12
CA GLU A 18 -20.00 0.63 10.97
C GLU A 18 -18.97 0.86 12.07
N ASP A 19 -18.39 -0.22 12.63
CA ASP A 19 -17.43 -0.10 13.70
C ASP A 19 -16.00 -0.42 13.24
N TRP A 20 -15.02 0.04 14.02
CA TRP A 20 -13.62 -0.12 13.66
C TRP A 20 -13.15 -1.56 13.79
N MET A 21 -13.72 -2.35 14.71
CA MET A 21 -13.34 -3.76 14.86
C MET A 21 -13.63 -4.53 13.57
N GLN A 22 -14.79 -4.28 12.93
CA GLN A 22 -15.14 -4.90 11.67
C GLN A 22 -14.19 -4.47 10.56
N ARG A 23 -13.79 -3.19 10.54
CA ARG A 23 -12.82 -2.68 9.57
C ARG A 23 -11.45 -3.32 9.75
N TYR A 24 -11.02 -3.55 10.99
CA TYR A 24 -9.78 -4.27 11.27
C TYR A 24 -9.82 -5.69 10.72
N GLU A 25 -10.91 -6.40 10.95
CA GLU A 25 -11.09 -7.76 10.44
C GLU A 25 -11.03 -7.79 8.91
N TYR A 26 -11.68 -6.83 8.27
CA TYR A 26 -11.66 -6.70 6.82
C TYR A 26 -10.24 -6.41 6.31
N MET A 27 -9.51 -5.54 6.99
CA MET A 27 -8.13 -5.22 6.64
C MET A 27 -7.23 -6.45 6.73
N ILE A 28 -7.40 -7.27 7.75
CA ILE A 28 -6.67 -8.53 7.90
C ILE A 28 -6.98 -9.47 6.73
N GLU A 29 -8.24 -9.55 6.32
CA GLU A 29 -8.64 -10.36 5.15
C GLU A 29 -7.98 -9.87 3.87
N LEU A 30 -7.92 -8.55 3.67
CA LEU A 30 -7.23 -7.97 2.51
C LEU A 30 -5.75 -8.35 2.50
N GLY A 31 -5.13 -8.42 3.67
CA GLY A 31 -3.73 -8.85 3.79
C GLY A 31 -3.48 -10.26 3.29
N LYS A 32 -4.46 -11.13 3.41
CA LYS A 32 -4.35 -12.52 2.93
C LYS A 32 -4.29 -12.61 1.40
N SER A 33 -4.80 -11.58 0.71
CA SER A 33 -4.81 -11.51 -0.75
C SER A 33 -3.66 -10.68 -1.30
N LEU A 34 -2.73 -10.25 -0.46
CA LEU A 34 -1.58 -9.45 -0.84
C LEU A 34 -0.74 -10.22 -1.88
N PRO A 35 -0.38 -9.60 -3.03
CA PRO A 35 0.62 -10.18 -3.92
C PRO A 35 1.95 -10.28 -3.19
N LEU A 36 2.36 -11.50 -2.86
CA LEU A 36 3.54 -11.72 -2.03
C LEU A 36 4.82 -11.46 -2.81
N ILE A 37 5.77 -10.78 -2.15
CA ILE A 37 7.10 -10.54 -2.67
C ILE A 37 7.82 -11.89 -2.87
N ALA A 38 8.55 -12.02 -3.99
CA ALA A 38 9.34 -13.21 -4.23
C ALA A 38 10.41 -13.36 -3.14
N PRO A 39 10.71 -14.61 -2.69
CA PRO A 39 11.70 -14.82 -1.63
C PRO A 39 13.07 -14.18 -1.90
N GLU A 40 13.48 -14.13 -3.16
CA GLU A 40 14.75 -13.53 -3.58
C GLU A 40 14.83 -12.02 -3.31
N PHE A 41 13.66 -11.33 -3.26
CA PHE A 41 13.57 -9.90 -2.99
C PHE A 41 13.22 -9.60 -1.54
N LYS A 42 12.95 -10.59 -0.73
CA LYS A 42 12.61 -10.43 0.69
C LYS A 42 13.88 -10.27 1.51
N THR A 43 14.59 -9.18 1.26
CA THR A 43 15.91 -8.89 1.82
C THR A 43 15.90 -7.50 2.47
N ASP A 44 16.98 -7.18 3.18
CA ASP A 44 17.14 -5.89 3.84
C ASP A 44 17.09 -4.70 2.87
N ASP A 45 17.48 -4.91 1.61
CA ASP A 45 17.42 -3.87 0.58
C ASP A 45 15.97 -3.46 0.24
N HIS A 46 15.00 -4.30 0.54
CA HIS A 46 13.59 -4.07 0.22
C HIS A 46 12.76 -3.75 1.46
N ILE A 47 13.39 -3.61 2.64
CA ILE A 47 12.70 -3.25 3.86
C ILE A 47 12.35 -1.76 3.84
N ILE A 48 11.11 -1.45 4.21
CA ILE A 48 10.67 -0.08 4.42
C ILE A 48 11.14 0.38 5.80
N LYS A 49 11.99 1.41 5.83
CA LYS A 49 12.45 2.01 7.08
C LYS A 49 11.35 2.87 7.68
N GLY A 50 11.29 2.94 8.99
CA GLY A 50 10.28 3.73 9.70
C GLY A 50 9.06 2.94 10.15
N CYS A 51 9.03 1.63 9.88
CA CYS A 51 8.00 0.74 10.37
C CYS A 51 8.52 -0.05 11.57
N GLN A 52 7.68 -0.24 12.59
CA GLN A 52 8.06 -1.05 13.76
C GLN A 52 8.18 -2.53 13.38
N SER A 53 7.23 -3.02 12.59
CA SER A 53 7.26 -4.37 12.03
C SER A 53 8.07 -4.37 10.73
N LYS A 54 8.61 -5.53 10.35
CA LYS A 54 9.29 -5.65 9.08
C LYS A 54 8.28 -5.64 7.94
N VAL A 55 8.51 -4.77 6.96
CA VAL A 55 7.70 -4.67 5.74
C VAL A 55 8.66 -4.66 4.56
N TRP A 56 8.46 -5.58 3.62
CA TRP A 56 9.25 -5.65 2.39
C TRP A 56 8.36 -5.26 1.22
N VAL A 57 8.88 -4.44 0.30
CA VAL A 57 8.18 -4.05 -0.93
C VAL A 57 9.13 -4.13 -2.09
N HIS A 58 8.69 -4.72 -3.18
CA HIS A 58 9.42 -4.77 -4.44
C HIS A 58 8.53 -4.21 -5.55
N ALA A 59 9.12 -3.45 -6.46
CA ALA A 59 8.41 -2.85 -7.59
C ALA A 59 9.07 -3.29 -8.89
N ALA A 60 8.26 -3.52 -9.91
CA ALA A 60 8.74 -3.91 -11.24
C ALA A 60 7.88 -3.26 -12.32
N LEU A 61 8.52 -2.83 -13.41
CA LEU A 61 7.81 -2.35 -14.60
C LEU A 61 7.35 -3.53 -15.44
N GLU A 62 6.09 -3.48 -15.86
CA GLU A 62 5.52 -4.37 -16.84
C GLU A 62 4.93 -3.48 -17.95
N GLY A 63 5.67 -3.33 -19.05
CA GLY A 63 5.35 -2.30 -20.04
C GLY A 63 5.57 -0.92 -19.45
N ASP A 64 4.50 -0.12 -19.40
CA ASP A 64 4.51 1.21 -18.81
C ASP A 64 3.82 1.27 -17.45
N GLN A 65 3.47 0.12 -16.89
CA GLN A 65 2.79 0.03 -15.60
C GLN A 65 3.74 -0.51 -14.53
N LEU A 66 3.65 0.08 -13.34
CA LEU A 66 4.44 -0.33 -12.19
C LEU A 66 3.61 -1.25 -11.31
N SER A 67 4.11 -2.44 -11.05
CA SER A 67 3.46 -3.38 -10.16
C SER A 67 4.25 -3.57 -8.88
N PHE A 68 3.55 -3.83 -7.78
CA PHE A 68 4.16 -3.98 -6.46
C PHE A 68 3.83 -5.34 -5.87
N THR A 69 4.82 -5.92 -5.21
CA THR A 69 4.65 -7.09 -4.35
C THR A 69 5.23 -6.77 -2.99
N ALA A 70 4.74 -7.42 -1.95
CA ALA A 70 5.14 -7.09 -0.59
C ALA A 70 4.91 -8.25 0.37
N ASP A 71 5.39 -8.11 1.59
CA ASP A 71 5.06 -8.95 2.72
C ASP A 71 5.36 -8.20 4.01
N SER A 72 4.86 -8.72 5.13
CA SER A 72 5.15 -8.21 6.46
C SER A 72 5.09 -9.36 7.47
N ASP A 73 5.83 -9.19 8.56
CA ASP A 73 5.81 -10.14 9.68
C ASP A 73 4.68 -9.86 10.68
N ALA A 74 3.87 -8.83 10.44
CA ALA A 74 2.74 -8.47 11.31
C ALA A 74 1.44 -8.42 10.51
N ILE A 75 0.38 -9.04 11.03
CA ILE A 75 -0.91 -9.22 10.35
C ILE A 75 -1.56 -7.88 9.98
N ILE A 76 -1.60 -6.94 10.91
CA ILE A 76 -2.22 -5.62 10.68
C ILE A 76 -1.43 -4.82 9.65
N THR A 77 -0.11 -4.81 9.78
CA THR A 77 0.78 -4.13 8.85
C THR A 77 0.66 -4.72 7.45
N LYS A 78 0.53 -6.04 7.35
CA LYS A 78 0.31 -6.72 6.07
C LYS A 78 -1.00 -6.26 5.41
N GLY A 79 -2.06 -6.08 6.20
CA GLY A 79 -3.32 -5.52 5.72
C GLY A 79 -3.19 -4.09 5.23
N ILE A 80 -2.42 -3.26 5.92
CA ILE A 80 -2.19 -1.87 5.53
C ILE A 80 -1.47 -1.80 4.18
N ILE A 81 -0.38 -2.55 4.02
CA ILE A 81 0.36 -2.54 2.74
C ILE A 81 -0.48 -3.12 1.61
N ALA A 82 -1.35 -4.08 1.90
CA ALA A 82 -2.26 -4.65 0.90
C ALA A 82 -3.23 -3.60 0.35
N ILE A 83 -3.76 -2.73 1.21
CA ILE A 83 -4.63 -1.63 0.79
C ILE A 83 -3.87 -0.68 -0.14
N LEU A 84 -2.65 -0.31 0.22
CA LEU A 84 -1.85 0.60 -0.59
C LEU A 84 -1.49 0.00 -1.95
N ILE A 85 -1.08 -1.26 -1.96
CA ILE A 85 -0.74 -1.95 -3.22
C ILE A 85 -1.97 -2.07 -4.11
N ARG A 86 -3.12 -2.39 -3.55
CA ARG A 86 -4.37 -2.43 -4.32
C ARG A 86 -4.66 -1.10 -4.99
N ALA A 87 -4.43 0.01 -4.29
CA ALA A 87 -4.71 1.34 -4.82
C ALA A 87 -3.72 1.78 -5.90
N PHE A 88 -2.45 1.43 -5.77
CA PHE A 88 -1.38 2.00 -6.59
C PHE A 88 -0.72 1.04 -7.57
N SER A 89 -0.92 -0.27 -7.45
CA SER A 89 -0.28 -1.24 -8.34
C SER A 89 -0.93 -1.27 -9.72
N ASN A 90 -0.16 -1.67 -10.71
CA ASN A 90 -0.59 -1.79 -12.10
C ASN A 90 -1.04 -0.45 -12.70
N GLN A 91 -0.33 0.62 -12.36
CA GLN A 91 -0.58 1.97 -12.83
C GLN A 91 0.70 2.57 -13.41
N HIS A 92 0.55 3.54 -14.31
CA HIS A 92 1.69 4.30 -14.81
C HIS A 92 2.35 5.05 -13.66
N PRO A 93 3.69 5.10 -13.57
CA PRO A 93 4.37 5.81 -12.49
C PRO A 93 3.92 7.25 -12.30
N LYS A 94 3.63 7.96 -13.39
CA LYS A 94 3.14 9.34 -13.32
C LYS A 94 1.80 9.42 -12.59
N ASP A 95 0.90 8.48 -12.83
CA ASP A 95 -0.41 8.45 -12.18
C ASP A 95 -0.27 8.19 -10.69
N ILE A 96 0.71 7.37 -10.30
CA ILE A 96 1.02 7.12 -8.88
C ILE A 96 1.52 8.40 -8.22
N LEU A 97 2.40 9.14 -8.89
CA LEU A 97 2.95 10.38 -8.37
C LEU A 97 1.90 11.48 -8.22
N ASP A 98 0.97 11.55 -9.17
CA ASP A 98 -0.07 12.59 -9.19
C ASP A 98 -1.26 12.26 -8.26
N ALA A 99 -1.38 11.02 -7.81
CA ALA A 99 -2.50 10.59 -7.00
C ALA A 99 -2.45 11.18 -5.59
N ASP A 100 -3.61 11.62 -5.08
CA ASP A 100 -3.71 11.99 -3.69
C ASP A 100 -3.91 10.75 -2.80
N ILE A 101 -3.84 10.96 -1.48
CA ILE A 101 -3.97 9.90 -0.49
C ILE A 101 -5.12 10.14 0.49
N ASP A 102 -6.04 11.02 0.14
CA ASP A 102 -7.17 11.41 1.01
C ASP A 102 -8.06 10.21 1.34
N PHE A 103 -8.10 9.20 0.47
CA PHE A 103 -8.90 8.00 0.71
C PHE A 103 -8.53 7.30 2.02
N ILE A 104 -7.28 7.42 2.45
CA ILE A 104 -6.79 6.82 3.70
C ILE A 104 -7.48 7.46 4.89
N ASP A 105 -7.65 8.78 4.87
CA ASP A 105 -8.38 9.50 5.92
C ASP A 105 -9.87 9.18 5.87
N GLN A 106 -10.41 9.03 4.67
CA GLN A 106 -11.84 8.71 4.49
C GLN A 106 -12.20 7.33 5.02
N ILE A 107 -11.29 6.36 4.97
CA ILE A 107 -11.53 5.06 5.58
C ILE A 107 -11.15 5.01 7.07
N GLY A 108 -10.62 6.10 7.61
CA GLY A 108 -10.35 6.27 9.03
C GLY A 108 -9.07 5.60 9.53
N LEU A 109 -8.16 5.24 8.64
CA LEU A 109 -6.96 4.50 9.02
C LEU A 109 -6.09 5.26 10.02
N LYS A 110 -5.75 6.52 9.73
CA LYS A 110 -4.83 7.28 10.59
C LYS A 110 -5.38 7.51 12.00
N GLU A 111 -6.68 7.72 12.12
CA GLU A 111 -7.32 8.00 13.41
C GLU A 111 -7.32 6.80 14.34
N HIS A 112 -7.32 5.58 13.79
CA HIS A 112 -7.49 4.35 14.54
C HIS A 112 -6.21 3.52 14.67
N LEU A 113 -5.13 3.95 14.02
CA LEU A 113 -3.83 3.30 14.19
C LEU A 113 -3.07 3.91 15.36
N SER A 114 -2.25 3.10 16.01
CA SER A 114 -1.28 3.64 16.98
C SER A 114 -0.35 4.64 16.28
N PRO A 115 0.26 5.58 17.02
CA PRO A 115 1.21 6.53 16.40
C PRO A 115 2.32 5.82 15.61
N THR A 116 2.84 4.72 16.10
CA THR A 116 3.90 3.95 15.44
C THR A 116 3.42 3.37 14.11
N ARG A 117 2.20 2.81 14.08
CA ARG A 117 1.62 2.27 12.86
C ARG A 117 1.26 3.37 11.86
N ALA A 118 0.77 4.51 12.35
CA ALA A 118 0.50 5.66 11.49
C ALA A 118 1.77 6.17 10.83
N ASN A 119 2.88 6.22 11.56
CA ASN A 119 4.18 6.58 10.99
C ASN A 119 4.64 5.57 9.95
N GLY A 120 4.42 4.26 10.20
CA GLY A 120 4.71 3.21 9.24
C GLY A 120 3.93 3.36 7.95
N LEU A 121 2.65 3.70 8.06
CA LEU A 121 1.80 3.97 6.90
C LEU A 121 2.36 5.11 6.04
N VAL A 122 2.78 6.20 6.65
CA VAL A 122 3.41 7.32 5.94
C VAL A 122 4.69 6.87 5.24
N SER A 123 5.51 6.06 5.90
CA SER A 123 6.73 5.50 5.31
C SER A 123 6.45 4.60 4.11
N MET A 124 5.40 3.79 4.17
CA MET A 124 4.97 2.93 3.06
C MET A 124 4.56 3.75 1.85
N ILE A 125 3.75 4.79 2.05
CA ILE A 125 3.31 5.69 0.97
C ILE A 125 4.52 6.36 0.33
N LYS A 126 5.42 6.87 1.15
CA LYS A 126 6.65 7.52 0.68
C LYS A 126 7.48 6.56 -0.18
N GLN A 127 7.64 5.31 0.25
CA GLN A 127 8.41 4.33 -0.50
C GLN A 127 7.76 4.01 -1.86
N ILE A 128 6.44 3.87 -1.90
CA ILE A 128 5.71 3.66 -3.16
C ILE A 128 5.95 4.83 -4.12
N LYS A 129 5.86 6.06 -3.61
CA LYS A 129 6.11 7.27 -4.42
C LYS A 129 7.56 7.34 -4.90
N LEU A 130 8.53 6.94 -4.07
CA LEU A 130 9.94 6.90 -4.44
C LEU A 130 10.20 5.90 -5.56
N TYR A 131 9.59 4.73 -5.51
CA TYR A 131 9.67 3.76 -6.61
C TYR A 131 9.09 4.35 -7.90
N ALA A 132 7.97 5.06 -7.80
CA ALA A 132 7.35 5.70 -8.97
C ALA A 132 8.27 6.75 -9.58
N ILE A 133 8.97 7.55 -8.77
CA ILE A 133 9.97 8.52 -9.27
C ILE A 133 11.08 7.79 -10.01
N ALA A 134 11.65 6.75 -9.40
CA ALA A 134 12.77 6.01 -9.98
C ALA A 134 12.40 5.38 -11.33
N PHE A 135 11.23 4.75 -11.42
CA PHE A 135 10.79 4.11 -12.65
C PHE A 135 10.29 5.10 -13.70
N GLN A 136 9.77 6.24 -13.29
CA GLN A 136 9.37 7.30 -14.22
C GLN A 136 10.56 7.77 -15.07
N THR A 137 11.74 7.88 -14.48
CA THR A 137 12.95 8.28 -15.21
C THR A 137 13.34 7.27 -16.28
N GLN A 138 13.00 6.00 -16.12
CA GLN A 138 13.29 4.96 -17.10
C GLN A 138 12.36 5.03 -18.32
N LEU A 139 11.19 5.64 -18.17
CA LEU A 139 10.20 5.76 -19.25
C LEU A 139 10.35 7.05 -20.06
N ASN A 140 11.13 7.99 -19.60
CA ASN A 140 11.36 9.28 -20.30
C ASN A 140 12.51 9.19 -21.31
#